data_16641f7f051d69ef805b454ffbbf740a
#
_entry.id   16641f7f051d69ef805b454ffbbf740a
#
_cell.length_a   1.000
_cell.length_b   1.000
_cell.length_c   1.000
_cell.angle_alpha   90.00
_cell.angle_beta   90.00
_cell.angle_gamma   90.00
#
_symmetry.space_group_name_H-M   'P 1'
#
loop_
_entity.id
_entity.type
_entity.pdbx_description
1 polymer ?
#
loop_
_entity_poly.entity_id
_entity_poly.type
_entity_poly.pdbx_seq_one_letter_code
_entity_poly.pdbx_strand_id
1 'polypeptide(L)'
;MTRPLRIALVAHPRHPIAEPFKGGMEAHSFHLAQGLMARGHEVTLFASGDSDPRFTVDPIMAVHYDRDYPWENTRPHPQLYTILDTQFGAVRHRIFSGHYDVVHNNSLHRFILQEAKHTGQPCVTSLHVPPYDAIHGVVRDSLCATHLATVTSARQNISWWGNTPLPESLVVHNGIDPSLWPWSAQGKGHALWCGRISRNKGPHFAVQAARRTGVPLRLFGYLEDRPYFDQEIAPYLDQNLRYGGVLSGDALATEMRMASVLIFTPCWDEPFGLVAVEAMASGLPVAAFEQGAVREIIGEAAGRYAPPGCIDALSDAIAAAMTIDRAVPRGRVMKAFTHDRMINSYEQLYGRVMAAAHDASARVPYETLML
;
A
#
# COMPACT_ATOMS: atom_id res chain seq x y z
N MET A 1 10.74 -11.41 19.64
CA MET A 1 9.92 -10.96 20.80
C MET A 1 9.65 -12.13 21.72
N THR A 2 9.51 -11.89 23.03
CA THR A 2 9.42 -12.97 24.01
C THR A 2 7.99 -13.42 24.32
N ARG A 3 6.95 -12.71 23.90
CA ARG A 3 5.53 -13.08 24.11
C ARG A 3 4.64 -12.65 22.94
N PRO A 4 3.53 -13.36 22.68
CA PRO A 4 2.46 -12.87 21.80
C PRO A 4 1.92 -11.51 22.26
N LEU A 5 1.57 -10.65 21.29
CA LEU A 5 0.94 -9.35 21.51
C LEU A 5 -0.53 -9.40 21.10
N ARG A 6 -1.37 -8.63 21.79
CA ARG A 6 -2.73 -8.30 21.36
C ARG A 6 -2.69 -6.99 20.60
N ILE A 7 -3.01 -7.05 19.31
CA ILE A 7 -2.84 -5.95 18.36
C ILE A 7 -4.20 -5.53 17.81
N ALA A 8 -4.55 -4.25 17.96
CA ALA A 8 -5.65 -3.64 17.23
C ALA A 8 -5.12 -3.13 15.89
N LEU A 9 -5.45 -3.79 14.79
CA LEU A 9 -5.11 -3.31 13.43
C LEU A 9 -6.32 -2.57 12.86
N VAL A 10 -6.18 -1.25 12.68
CA VAL A 10 -7.25 -0.38 12.21
C VAL A 10 -7.06 -0.09 10.73
N ALA A 11 -7.91 -0.66 9.89
CA ALA A 11 -7.84 -0.49 8.44
C ALA A 11 -8.79 0.62 7.93
N HIS A 12 -8.55 1.05 6.70
CA HIS A 12 -9.43 1.99 6.01
C HIS A 12 -10.66 1.25 5.46
N PRO A 13 -11.91 1.68 5.76
CA PRO A 13 -13.12 0.92 5.42
C PRO A 13 -13.68 1.22 4.01
N ARG A 14 -12.87 1.70 3.06
CA ARG A 14 -13.33 1.96 1.69
C ARG A 14 -13.71 0.69 0.96
N HIS A 15 -12.90 -0.33 1.09
CA HIS A 15 -13.11 -1.65 0.52
C HIS A 15 -12.87 -2.70 1.60
N PRO A 16 -13.42 -3.92 1.46
CA PRO A 16 -13.15 -4.98 2.41
C PRO A 16 -11.67 -5.36 2.40
N ILE A 17 -11.16 -5.74 3.56
CA ILE A 17 -9.83 -6.34 3.67
C ILE A 17 -9.95 -7.83 3.28
N ALA A 18 -10.08 -8.06 1.99
CA ALA A 18 -10.31 -9.37 1.37
C ALA A 18 -9.86 -9.37 -0.09
N GLU A 19 -9.49 -10.54 -0.61
CA GLU A 19 -9.21 -10.71 -2.03
C GLU A 19 -10.50 -10.80 -2.86
N PRO A 20 -10.51 -10.30 -4.11
CA PRO A 20 -9.44 -9.58 -4.80
C PRO A 20 -9.30 -8.14 -4.31
N PHE A 21 -8.08 -7.70 -4.02
CA PHE A 21 -7.83 -6.34 -3.50
C PHE A 21 -8.14 -5.27 -4.55
N LYS A 22 -8.78 -4.19 -4.11
CA LYS A 22 -9.04 -3.01 -4.94
C LYS A 22 -7.86 -2.04 -4.95
N GLY A 23 -7.00 -2.10 -3.93
CA GLY A 23 -5.82 -1.23 -3.80
C GLY A 23 -4.74 -1.76 -2.86
N GLY A 24 -3.62 -1.03 -2.82
CA GLY A 24 -2.45 -1.42 -2.03
C GLY A 24 -2.66 -1.33 -0.52
N MET A 25 -3.57 -0.48 -0.02
CA MET A 25 -3.83 -0.36 1.41
C MET A 25 -4.56 -1.58 1.96
N GLU A 26 -5.52 -2.11 1.21
CA GLU A 26 -6.24 -3.33 1.55
C GLU A 26 -5.28 -4.53 1.56
N ALA A 27 -4.48 -4.68 0.49
CA ALA A 27 -3.46 -5.72 0.39
C ALA A 27 -2.44 -5.63 1.55
N HIS A 28 -1.95 -4.43 1.85
CA HIS A 28 -1.02 -4.22 2.97
C HIS A 28 -1.64 -4.64 4.31
N SER A 29 -2.86 -4.17 4.62
CA SER A 29 -3.54 -4.49 5.88
C SER A 29 -3.81 -5.99 6.02
N PHE A 30 -4.23 -6.65 4.92
CA PHE A 30 -4.44 -8.08 4.85
C PHE A 30 -3.14 -8.86 5.15
N HIS A 31 -2.08 -8.58 4.41
CA HIS A 31 -0.81 -9.29 4.58
C HIS A 31 -0.16 -8.99 5.93
N LEU A 32 -0.28 -7.76 6.44
CA LEU A 32 0.19 -7.41 7.78
C LEU A 32 -0.53 -8.22 8.85
N ALA A 33 -1.87 -8.30 8.82
CA ALA A 33 -2.66 -9.11 9.75
C ALA A 33 -2.25 -10.58 9.68
N GLN A 34 -2.18 -11.15 8.48
CA GLN A 34 -1.80 -12.54 8.25
C GLN A 34 -0.40 -12.85 8.80
N GLY A 35 0.58 -11.96 8.52
CA GLY A 35 1.96 -12.15 8.97
C GLY A 35 2.12 -12.05 10.48
N LEU A 36 1.43 -11.12 11.13
CA LEU A 36 1.44 -11.00 12.59
C LEU A 36 0.79 -12.21 13.26
N MET A 37 -0.34 -12.69 12.73
CA MET A 37 -0.99 -13.93 13.21
C MET A 37 -0.09 -15.16 13.04
N ALA A 38 0.59 -15.28 11.90
CA ALA A 38 1.53 -16.37 11.64
C ALA A 38 2.73 -16.39 12.62
N ARG A 39 3.05 -15.25 13.24
CA ARG A 39 4.05 -15.12 14.32
C ARG A 39 3.49 -15.30 15.72
N GLY A 40 2.21 -15.68 15.84
CA GLY A 40 1.54 -15.98 17.09
C GLY A 40 0.97 -14.78 17.81
N HIS A 41 0.87 -13.59 17.18
CA HIS A 41 0.16 -12.45 17.74
C HIS A 41 -1.36 -12.62 17.62
N GLU A 42 -2.09 -12.06 18.59
CA GLU A 42 -3.56 -11.95 18.55
C GLU A 42 -3.94 -10.65 17.85
N VAL A 43 -4.50 -10.73 16.64
CA VAL A 43 -4.86 -9.56 15.83
C VAL A 43 -6.37 -9.41 15.78
N THR A 44 -6.88 -8.28 16.27
CA THR A 44 -8.25 -7.83 15.98
C THR A 44 -8.21 -6.81 14.86
N LEU A 45 -8.88 -7.12 13.76
CA LEU A 45 -8.96 -6.26 12.57
C LEU A 45 -10.17 -5.33 12.69
N PHE A 46 -9.96 -4.04 12.93
CA PHE A 46 -10.98 -3.00 12.81
C PHE A 46 -11.09 -2.57 11.36
N ALA A 47 -12.13 -3.04 10.67
CA ALA A 47 -12.35 -2.85 9.23
C ALA A 47 -13.84 -2.82 8.91
N SER A 48 -14.21 -2.91 7.63
CA SER A 48 -15.60 -3.20 7.25
C SER A 48 -15.95 -4.66 7.58
N GLY A 49 -17.20 -4.91 7.99
CA GLY A 49 -17.66 -6.22 8.47
C GLY A 49 -17.70 -7.29 7.40
N ASP A 50 -17.64 -6.91 6.12
CA ASP A 50 -17.53 -7.79 4.96
C ASP A 50 -16.08 -8.12 4.56
N SER A 51 -15.11 -7.85 5.45
CA SER A 51 -13.72 -8.28 5.30
C SER A 51 -13.57 -9.80 5.47
N ASP A 52 -12.39 -10.33 5.14
CA ASP A 52 -12.12 -11.77 5.10
C ASP A 52 -12.40 -12.45 6.45
N PRO A 53 -13.23 -13.52 6.48
CA PRO A 53 -13.63 -14.22 7.72
C PRO A 53 -12.49 -14.98 8.42
N ARG A 54 -11.30 -15.08 7.79
CA ARG A 54 -10.10 -15.61 8.44
C ARG A 54 -9.60 -14.73 9.58
N PHE A 55 -9.98 -13.44 9.61
CA PHE A 55 -9.60 -12.50 10.65
C PHE A 55 -10.68 -12.37 11.73
N THR A 56 -10.29 -12.09 12.95
CA THR A 56 -11.20 -11.59 13.99
C THR A 56 -11.53 -10.14 13.67
N VAL A 57 -12.68 -9.91 13.02
CA VAL A 57 -13.10 -8.56 12.59
C VAL A 57 -13.99 -7.93 13.67
N ASP A 58 -13.60 -6.73 14.14
CA ASP A 58 -14.47 -5.82 14.91
C ASP A 58 -14.91 -4.70 13.94
N PRO A 59 -16.18 -4.67 13.50
CA PRO A 59 -16.57 -3.83 12.39
C PRO A 59 -16.61 -2.33 12.74
N ILE A 60 -15.92 -1.51 11.95
CA ILE A 60 -16.09 -0.06 11.91
C ILE A 60 -17.43 0.28 11.26
N MET A 61 -17.75 -0.43 10.18
CA MET A 61 -19.00 -0.35 9.42
C MET A 61 -19.43 -1.78 9.09
N ALA A 62 -20.74 -2.02 8.97
CA ALA A 62 -21.26 -3.34 8.61
C ALA A 62 -20.76 -3.83 7.24
N VAL A 63 -20.66 -2.91 6.27
CA VAL A 63 -20.16 -3.15 4.91
C VAL A 63 -19.30 -1.97 4.48
N HIS A 64 -18.32 -2.21 3.62
CA HIS A 64 -17.43 -1.18 3.09
C HIS A 64 -18.20 -0.02 2.41
N TYR A 65 -17.72 1.22 2.59
CA TYR A 65 -18.50 2.37 2.17
C TYR A 65 -18.56 2.60 0.65
N ASP A 66 -17.62 2.09 -0.12
CA ASP A 66 -17.60 2.26 -1.59
C ASP A 66 -18.82 1.60 -2.27
N ARG A 67 -19.49 0.63 -1.59
CA ARG A 67 -20.75 0.02 -2.06
C ARG A 67 -21.89 1.04 -2.10
N ASP A 68 -22.04 1.83 -1.03
CA ASP A 68 -23.20 2.72 -0.85
C ASP A 68 -22.82 4.19 -1.18
N TYR A 69 -21.54 4.52 -1.11
CA TYR A 69 -20.99 5.86 -1.36
C TYR A 69 -19.75 5.78 -2.26
N PRO A 70 -19.88 5.29 -3.50
CA PRO A 70 -18.76 5.18 -4.42
C PRO A 70 -18.17 6.55 -4.74
N TRP A 71 -16.89 6.57 -5.05
CA TRP A 71 -16.24 7.79 -5.53
C TRP A 71 -16.68 8.07 -6.97
N GLU A 72 -17.13 9.28 -7.22
CA GLU A 72 -17.49 9.76 -8.55
C GLU A 72 -16.39 10.68 -9.08
N ASN A 73 -15.90 10.43 -10.29
CA ASN A 73 -14.85 11.23 -10.92
C ASN A 73 -13.64 11.47 -9.98
N THR A 74 -13.21 10.43 -9.28
CA THR A 74 -12.11 10.49 -8.28
C THR A 74 -12.39 11.35 -7.03
N ARG A 75 -13.63 11.76 -6.80
CA ARG A 75 -14.05 12.56 -5.64
C ARG A 75 -14.88 11.73 -4.67
N PRO A 76 -14.62 11.88 -3.35
CA PRO A 76 -15.45 11.23 -2.35
C PRO A 76 -16.86 11.81 -2.34
N HIS A 77 -17.84 10.98 -1.98
CA HIS A 77 -19.23 11.45 -1.77
C HIS A 77 -19.25 12.56 -0.68
N PRO A 78 -20.03 13.65 -0.86
CA PRO A 78 -20.01 14.79 0.06
C PRO A 78 -20.28 14.44 1.53
N GLN A 79 -21.13 13.44 1.80
CA GLN A 79 -21.49 13.00 3.15
C GLN A 79 -20.45 12.07 3.79
N LEU A 80 -19.47 11.59 3.03
CA LEU A 80 -18.57 10.55 3.47
C LEU A 80 -17.78 10.91 4.73
N TYR A 81 -17.34 12.17 4.84
CA TYR A 81 -16.61 12.63 6.03
C TYR A 81 -17.46 12.54 7.30
N THR A 82 -18.72 12.96 7.24
CA THR A 82 -19.65 12.86 8.38
C THR A 82 -19.93 11.42 8.76
N ILE A 83 -20.10 10.55 7.76
CA ILE A 83 -20.32 9.11 7.96
C ILE A 83 -19.10 8.49 8.65
N LEU A 84 -17.90 8.73 8.14
CA LEU A 84 -16.66 8.19 8.71
C LEU A 84 -16.42 8.72 10.13
N ASP A 85 -16.65 10.01 10.38
CA ASP A 85 -16.54 10.57 11.73
C ASP A 85 -17.49 9.89 12.71
N THR A 86 -18.73 9.63 12.30
CA THR A 86 -19.72 8.92 13.14
C THR A 86 -19.24 7.50 13.45
N GLN A 87 -18.79 6.76 12.43
CA GLN A 87 -18.36 5.38 12.58
C GLN A 87 -17.08 5.28 13.42
N PHE A 88 -16.05 6.06 13.10
CA PHE A 88 -14.82 6.07 13.90
C PHE A 88 -15.03 6.64 15.31
N GLY A 89 -15.93 7.61 15.47
CA GLY A 89 -16.36 8.10 16.79
C GLY A 89 -16.96 6.99 17.67
N ALA A 90 -17.77 6.11 17.07
CA ALA A 90 -18.38 5.00 17.79
C ALA A 90 -17.39 3.88 18.17
N VAL A 91 -16.39 3.58 17.30
CA VAL A 91 -15.47 2.46 17.55
C VAL A 91 -14.22 2.84 18.33
N ARG A 92 -13.80 4.11 18.36
CA ARG A 92 -12.53 4.53 18.98
C ARG A 92 -12.36 4.05 20.42
N HIS A 93 -13.43 4.03 21.21
CA HIS A 93 -13.37 3.55 22.60
C HIS A 93 -13.04 2.06 22.69
N ARG A 94 -13.49 1.23 21.73
CA ARG A 94 -13.12 -0.19 21.70
C ARG A 94 -11.66 -0.38 21.31
N ILE A 95 -11.16 0.43 20.35
CA ILE A 95 -9.75 0.41 19.91
C ILE A 95 -8.81 0.82 21.05
N PHE A 96 -9.19 1.84 21.85
CA PHE A 96 -8.36 2.41 22.91
C PHE A 96 -8.83 2.00 24.33
N SER A 97 -9.48 0.85 24.45
CA SER A 97 -9.99 0.33 25.73
C SER A 97 -8.93 -0.21 26.69
N GLY A 98 -7.65 -0.22 26.28
CA GLY A 98 -6.56 -0.80 27.06
C GLY A 98 -6.44 -2.33 26.98
N HIS A 99 -7.28 -2.98 26.17
CA HIS A 99 -7.20 -4.43 25.94
C HIS A 99 -6.10 -4.87 24.98
N TYR A 100 -5.55 -3.93 24.20
CA TYR A 100 -4.50 -4.17 23.23
C TYR A 100 -3.15 -3.71 23.77
N ASP A 101 -2.09 -4.46 23.47
CA ASP A 101 -0.73 -4.06 23.79
C ASP A 101 -0.26 -2.91 22.87
N VAL A 102 -0.73 -2.90 21.62
CA VAL A 102 -0.43 -1.86 20.62
C VAL A 102 -1.58 -1.67 19.63
N VAL A 103 -1.78 -0.45 19.19
CA VAL A 103 -2.67 -0.09 18.05
C VAL A 103 -1.82 0.14 16.82
N HIS A 104 -2.12 -0.56 15.72
CA HIS A 104 -1.54 -0.27 14.40
C HIS A 104 -2.60 0.39 13.52
N ASN A 105 -2.39 1.65 13.19
CA ASN A 105 -3.35 2.46 12.44
C ASN A 105 -2.98 2.59 10.97
N ASN A 106 -3.77 1.97 10.09
CA ASN A 106 -3.73 2.12 8.63
C ASN A 106 -4.93 2.92 8.09
N SER A 107 -5.81 3.40 8.98
CA SER A 107 -7.08 4.05 8.57
C SER A 107 -6.91 5.46 8.04
N LEU A 108 -5.84 6.17 8.43
CA LEU A 108 -5.63 7.60 8.19
C LEU A 108 -6.77 8.48 8.72
N HIS A 109 -7.56 8.00 9.71
CA HIS A 109 -8.65 8.76 10.27
C HIS A 109 -8.18 9.60 11.46
N ARG A 110 -8.55 10.88 11.50
CA ARG A 110 -8.10 11.84 12.51
C ARG A 110 -8.39 11.43 13.95
N PHE A 111 -9.54 10.79 14.20
CA PHE A 111 -9.91 10.39 15.57
C PHE A 111 -8.98 9.33 16.15
N ILE A 112 -8.46 8.43 15.32
CA ILE A 112 -7.49 7.42 15.79
C ILE A 112 -6.17 8.08 16.17
N LEU A 113 -5.70 9.04 15.39
CA LEU A 113 -4.48 9.80 15.66
C LEU A 113 -4.60 10.63 16.97
N GLN A 114 -5.73 11.33 17.12
CA GLN A 114 -6.00 12.18 18.28
C GLN A 114 -6.16 11.34 19.56
N GLU A 115 -6.87 10.21 19.48
CA GLU A 115 -7.10 9.33 20.64
C GLU A 115 -5.80 8.64 21.07
N ALA A 116 -4.94 8.23 20.13
CA ALA A 116 -3.63 7.68 20.47
C ALA A 116 -2.78 8.66 21.29
N LYS A 117 -2.78 9.95 20.90
CA LYS A 117 -2.10 11.00 21.67
C LYS A 117 -2.74 11.22 23.04
N HIS A 118 -4.07 11.28 23.08
CA HIS A 118 -4.82 11.56 24.33
C HIS A 118 -4.65 10.47 25.38
N THR A 119 -4.75 9.22 24.96
CA THR A 119 -4.69 8.06 25.88
C THR A 119 -3.26 7.65 26.22
N GLY A 120 -2.27 8.02 25.42
CA GLY A 120 -0.90 7.51 25.52
C GLY A 120 -0.76 6.02 25.19
N GLN A 121 -1.82 5.37 24.68
CA GLN A 121 -1.80 3.97 24.24
C GLN A 121 -0.71 3.79 23.16
N PRO A 122 0.16 2.76 23.26
CA PRO A 122 1.14 2.46 22.24
C PRO A 122 0.51 2.38 20.86
N CYS A 123 0.99 3.21 19.93
CA CYS A 123 0.42 3.31 18.59
C CYS A 123 1.50 3.46 17.50
N VAL A 124 1.29 2.78 16.38
CA VAL A 124 2.06 2.98 15.15
C VAL A 124 1.09 3.31 14.02
N THR A 125 1.26 4.44 13.36
CA THR A 125 0.46 4.84 12.21
C THR A 125 1.26 4.70 10.92
N SER A 126 0.79 3.90 9.98
CA SER A 126 1.41 3.75 8.65
C SER A 126 0.75 4.68 7.64
N LEU A 127 1.56 5.51 7.00
CA LEU A 127 1.15 6.47 6.00
C LEU A 127 1.37 5.87 4.61
N HIS A 128 0.29 5.51 3.91
CA HIS A 128 0.33 4.82 2.61
C HIS A 128 0.02 5.72 1.42
N VAL A 129 -0.27 6.99 1.68
CA VAL A 129 -0.65 7.99 0.66
C VAL A 129 0.20 9.25 0.83
N PRO A 130 0.33 10.10 -0.21
CA PRO A 130 0.91 11.43 -0.04
C PRO A 130 0.12 12.26 0.98
N PRO A 131 0.75 13.27 1.61
CA PRO A 131 0.06 14.16 2.53
C PRO A 131 -1.07 14.91 1.84
N TYR A 132 -2.17 15.12 2.58
CA TYR A 132 -3.30 15.95 2.16
C TYR A 132 -3.83 16.77 3.34
N ASP A 133 -4.43 17.93 3.05
CA ASP A 133 -4.72 18.98 4.04
C ASP A 133 -5.50 18.48 5.26
N ALA A 134 -6.49 17.60 5.05
CA ALA A 134 -7.36 17.14 6.13
C ALA A 134 -6.65 16.30 7.21
N ILE A 135 -5.50 15.71 6.92
CA ILE A 135 -4.80 14.80 7.83
C ILE A 135 -3.38 15.23 8.16
N HIS A 136 -2.72 16.03 7.31
CA HIS A 136 -1.30 16.35 7.44
C HIS A 136 -0.98 17.01 8.79
N GLY A 137 -1.73 18.06 9.17
CA GLY A 137 -1.56 18.71 10.46
C GLY A 137 -1.83 17.78 11.63
N VAL A 138 -2.91 17.01 11.56
CA VAL A 138 -3.30 16.07 12.62
C VAL A 138 -2.24 15.01 12.85
N VAL A 139 -1.65 14.46 11.79
CA VAL A 139 -0.54 13.49 11.91
C VAL A 139 0.61 14.12 12.68
N ARG A 140 1.11 15.29 12.26
CA ARG A 140 2.24 15.96 12.89
C ARG A 140 1.97 16.30 14.35
N ASP A 141 0.76 16.77 14.67
CA ASP A 141 0.37 17.15 16.02
C ASP A 141 0.16 15.95 16.95
N SER A 142 -0.10 14.76 16.40
CA SER A 142 -0.41 13.56 17.19
C SER A 142 0.84 12.73 17.57
N LEU A 143 2.00 12.97 16.93
CA LEU A 143 3.20 12.16 17.20
C LEU A 143 3.80 12.48 18.57
N CYS A 144 4.21 11.41 19.27
CA CYS A 144 4.89 11.47 20.56
C CYS A 144 5.67 10.17 20.80
N ALA A 145 6.28 10.00 21.97
CA ALA A 145 7.09 8.83 22.28
C ALA A 145 6.30 7.50 22.20
N THR A 146 5.01 7.52 22.53
CA THR A 146 4.10 6.35 22.46
C THR A 146 3.34 6.24 21.16
N HIS A 147 3.45 7.23 20.25
CA HIS A 147 2.79 7.23 18.96
C HIS A 147 3.76 7.63 17.84
N LEU A 148 4.19 6.67 17.05
CA LEU A 148 5.11 6.86 15.92
C LEU A 148 4.35 6.77 14.58
N ALA A 149 4.75 7.58 13.60
CA ALA A 149 4.33 7.39 12.21
C ALA A 149 5.41 6.68 11.42
N THR A 150 5.01 5.88 10.43
CA THR A 150 5.88 5.28 9.42
C THR A 150 5.46 5.73 8.03
N VAL A 151 6.41 5.72 7.11
CA VAL A 151 6.22 5.95 5.68
C VAL A 151 6.76 4.77 4.90
N THR A 152 6.32 4.60 3.66
CA THR A 152 6.65 3.42 2.84
C THR A 152 7.92 3.60 2.01
N SER A 153 8.46 4.84 1.92
CA SER A 153 9.67 5.15 1.16
C SER A 153 10.35 6.42 1.68
N ALA A 154 11.63 6.59 1.37
CA ALA A 154 12.36 7.82 1.69
C ALA A 154 11.79 9.02 0.93
N ARG A 155 11.32 8.82 -0.32
CA ARG A 155 10.64 9.86 -1.09
C ARG A 155 9.37 10.34 -0.40
N GLN A 156 8.54 9.41 0.08
CA GLN A 156 7.33 9.74 0.82
C GLN A 156 7.65 10.45 2.15
N ASN A 157 8.75 10.08 2.81
CA ASN A 157 9.22 10.75 4.01
C ASN A 157 9.44 12.24 3.76
N ILE A 158 10.10 12.59 2.65
CA ILE A 158 10.31 13.99 2.24
C ILE A 158 8.97 14.67 1.93
N SER A 159 8.04 14.00 1.26
CA SER A 159 6.71 14.55 0.95
C SER A 159 5.92 14.91 2.21
N TRP A 160 6.01 14.10 3.28
CA TRP A 160 5.30 14.34 4.54
C TRP A 160 5.97 15.38 5.44
N TRP A 161 7.30 15.41 5.52
CA TRP A 161 8.04 16.23 6.51
C TRP A 161 9.00 17.27 5.91
N GLY A 162 9.14 17.33 4.59
CA GLY A 162 9.97 18.32 3.93
C GLY A 162 11.43 18.24 4.39
N ASN A 163 11.96 19.35 4.87
CA ASN A 163 13.38 19.46 5.30
C ASN A 163 13.69 18.80 6.65
N THR A 164 12.70 18.28 7.35
CA THR A 164 12.87 17.59 8.65
C THR A 164 12.28 16.17 8.58
N PRO A 165 12.82 15.30 7.71
CA PRO A 165 12.29 13.96 7.53
C PRO A 165 12.39 13.14 8.80
N LEU A 166 11.50 12.16 8.95
CA LEU A 166 11.59 11.17 10.02
C LEU A 166 12.91 10.39 9.91
N PRO A 167 13.44 9.88 11.04
CA PRO A 167 14.57 8.96 11.01
C PRO A 167 14.33 7.79 10.04
N GLU A 168 15.38 7.31 9.38
CA GLU A 168 15.31 6.20 8.42
C GLU A 168 14.66 4.94 9.03
N SER A 169 14.83 4.71 10.33
CA SER A 169 14.18 3.61 11.06
C SER A 169 12.66 3.65 11.07
N LEU A 170 12.04 4.75 10.64
CA LEU A 170 10.60 4.90 10.47
C LEU A 170 10.15 4.80 8.99
N VAL A 171 11.07 4.53 8.08
CA VAL A 171 10.76 4.12 6.69
C VAL A 171 10.59 2.60 6.70
N VAL A 172 9.35 2.15 6.62
CA VAL A 172 9.01 0.72 6.57
C VAL A 172 8.47 0.40 5.18
N HIS A 173 9.33 -0.17 4.35
CA HIS A 173 8.91 -0.61 3.02
C HIS A 173 7.83 -1.67 3.11
N ASN A 174 6.83 -1.59 2.23
CA ASN A 174 5.85 -2.66 2.10
C ASN A 174 6.55 -3.95 1.67
N GLY A 175 6.10 -5.06 2.21
CA GLY A 175 6.63 -6.39 1.93
C GLY A 175 5.62 -7.27 1.22
N ILE A 176 6.11 -8.17 0.39
CA ILE A 176 5.32 -9.21 -0.24
C ILE A 176 5.88 -10.58 0.14
N ASP A 177 5.05 -11.62 0.07
CA ASP A 177 5.49 -13.00 0.16
C ASP A 177 6.01 -13.48 -1.21
N PRO A 178 7.33 -13.67 -1.39
CA PRO A 178 7.86 -14.06 -2.69
C PRO A 178 7.46 -15.47 -3.13
N SER A 179 6.92 -16.30 -2.24
CA SER A 179 6.45 -17.64 -2.58
C SER A 179 5.17 -17.61 -3.41
N LEU A 180 4.36 -16.56 -3.25
CA LEU A 180 3.15 -16.32 -4.04
C LEU A 180 3.44 -15.81 -5.46
N TRP A 181 4.70 -15.44 -5.76
CA TRP A 181 5.12 -14.87 -7.03
C TRP A 181 6.16 -15.76 -7.70
N PRO A 182 5.72 -16.85 -8.37
CA PRO A 182 6.64 -17.75 -9.05
C PRO A 182 7.38 -17.02 -10.17
N TRP A 183 8.69 -17.18 -10.25
CA TRP A 183 9.51 -16.51 -11.23
C TRP A 183 9.90 -17.40 -12.41
N SER A 184 10.32 -16.80 -13.50
CA SER A 184 10.87 -17.48 -14.67
C SER A 184 12.07 -16.70 -15.20
N ALA A 185 13.08 -17.40 -15.66
CA ALA A 185 14.23 -16.81 -16.33
C ALA A 185 13.88 -16.20 -17.71
N GLN A 186 12.74 -16.59 -18.29
CA GLN A 186 12.32 -16.13 -19.63
C GLN A 186 10.87 -15.67 -19.62
N GLY A 187 10.59 -14.58 -20.31
CA GLY A 187 9.24 -14.10 -20.65
C GLY A 187 8.81 -14.56 -22.04
N LYS A 188 7.54 -14.30 -22.38
CA LYS A 188 6.93 -14.67 -23.68
C LYS A 188 6.83 -13.50 -24.67
N GLY A 189 7.57 -12.41 -24.46
CA GLY A 189 7.69 -11.30 -25.39
C GLY A 189 6.59 -10.23 -25.30
N HIS A 190 5.61 -10.33 -24.37
CA HIS A 190 4.58 -9.30 -24.17
C HIS A 190 4.87 -8.43 -22.95
N ALA A 191 4.38 -7.20 -22.99
CA ALA A 191 4.35 -6.29 -21.85
C ALA A 191 3.10 -6.54 -21.00
N LEU A 192 3.21 -6.24 -19.72
CA LEU A 192 2.13 -6.23 -18.76
C LEU A 192 1.92 -4.81 -18.23
N TRP A 193 0.68 -4.43 -18.03
CA TRP A 193 0.29 -3.31 -17.18
C TRP A 193 -0.76 -3.80 -16.19
N CYS A 194 -0.62 -3.46 -14.91
CA CYS A 194 -1.57 -3.87 -13.88
C CYS A 194 -1.83 -2.73 -12.89
N GLY A 195 -3.11 -2.49 -12.59
CA GLY A 195 -3.55 -1.47 -11.66
C GLY A 195 -5.00 -1.05 -11.88
N ARG A 196 -5.51 -0.16 -11.04
CA ARG A 196 -6.83 0.43 -11.27
C ARG A 196 -6.81 1.22 -12.58
N ILE A 197 -7.81 0.99 -13.43
CA ILE A 197 -7.97 1.73 -14.69
C ILE A 197 -8.49 3.12 -14.36
N SER A 198 -7.58 4.06 -14.18
CA SER A 198 -7.85 5.45 -13.82
C SER A 198 -6.73 6.38 -14.30
N ARG A 199 -7.01 7.66 -14.44
CA ARG A 199 -6.05 8.65 -14.98
C ARG A 199 -4.76 8.75 -14.16
N ASN A 200 -4.85 8.64 -12.84
CA ASN A 200 -3.69 8.71 -11.95
C ASN A 200 -2.75 7.50 -12.06
N LYS A 201 -3.22 6.36 -12.60
CA LYS A 201 -2.38 5.19 -12.89
C LYS A 201 -1.88 5.15 -14.34
N GLY A 202 -2.46 5.94 -15.23
CA GLY A 202 -1.96 6.22 -16.56
C GLY A 202 -1.86 5.06 -17.55
N PRO A 203 -2.80 4.07 -17.59
CA PRO A 203 -2.73 2.97 -18.55
C PRO A 203 -2.74 3.40 -20.02
N HIS A 204 -3.31 4.56 -20.35
CA HIS A 204 -3.27 5.10 -21.71
C HIS A 204 -1.84 5.37 -22.22
N PHE A 205 -0.91 5.75 -21.35
CA PHE A 205 0.50 5.90 -21.70
C PHE A 205 1.15 4.55 -22.03
N ALA A 206 0.80 3.50 -21.28
CA ALA A 206 1.26 2.15 -21.58
C ALA A 206 0.74 1.67 -22.95
N VAL A 207 -0.52 1.93 -23.25
CA VAL A 207 -1.14 1.63 -24.57
C VAL A 207 -0.40 2.38 -25.70
N GLN A 208 -0.17 3.68 -25.54
CA GLN A 208 0.53 4.49 -26.56
C GLN A 208 1.97 4.00 -26.80
N ALA A 209 2.72 3.72 -25.72
CA ALA A 209 4.09 3.23 -25.82
C ALA A 209 4.15 1.81 -26.43
N ALA A 210 3.25 0.92 -26.05
CA ALA A 210 3.16 -0.42 -26.62
C ALA A 210 2.83 -0.41 -28.12
N ARG A 211 1.92 0.46 -28.55
CA ARG A 211 1.63 0.67 -29.98
C ARG A 211 2.85 1.16 -30.76
N ARG A 212 3.61 2.09 -30.17
CA ARG A 212 4.80 2.65 -30.81
C ARG A 212 5.93 1.63 -30.95
N THR A 213 6.12 0.78 -29.94
CA THR A 213 7.16 -0.27 -29.94
C THR A 213 6.75 -1.53 -30.70
N GLY A 214 5.45 -1.73 -30.95
CA GLY A 214 4.91 -2.99 -31.48
C GLY A 214 4.91 -4.15 -30.50
N VAL A 215 5.25 -3.91 -29.23
CA VAL A 215 5.22 -4.94 -28.17
C VAL A 215 3.78 -5.24 -27.78
N PRO A 216 3.32 -6.50 -27.81
CA PRO A 216 1.99 -6.85 -27.36
C PRO A 216 1.80 -6.47 -25.89
N LEU A 217 0.64 -5.90 -25.54
CA LEU A 217 0.34 -5.46 -24.18
C LEU A 217 -0.91 -6.15 -23.63
N ARG A 218 -0.81 -6.63 -22.38
CA ARG A 218 -1.94 -7.10 -21.59
C ARG A 218 -2.17 -6.16 -20.43
N LEU A 219 -3.40 -5.63 -20.31
CA LEU A 219 -3.82 -4.74 -19.23
C LEU A 219 -4.76 -5.50 -18.29
N PHE A 220 -4.50 -5.41 -17.00
CA PHE A 220 -5.36 -5.99 -15.97
C PHE A 220 -5.64 -4.99 -14.86
N GLY A 221 -6.84 -5.06 -14.31
CA GLY A 221 -7.22 -4.32 -13.13
C GLY A 221 -8.66 -3.85 -13.12
N TYR A 222 -9.07 -3.33 -11.97
CA TYR A 222 -10.41 -2.83 -11.75
C TYR A 222 -10.69 -1.57 -12.56
N LEU A 223 -11.81 -1.54 -13.24
CA LEU A 223 -12.26 -0.40 -14.04
C LEU A 223 -12.92 0.64 -13.12
N GLU A 224 -12.11 1.61 -12.61
CA GLU A 224 -12.57 2.67 -11.71
C GLU A 224 -13.19 3.85 -12.47
N ASP A 225 -12.66 4.18 -13.65
CA ASP A 225 -13.10 5.31 -14.50
C ASP A 225 -13.53 4.76 -15.88
N ARG A 226 -14.82 4.43 -16.01
CA ARG A 226 -15.38 3.87 -17.24
C ARG A 226 -15.31 4.86 -18.41
N PRO A 227 -15.70 6.15 -18.28
CA PRO A 227 -15.56 7.12 -19.37
C PRO A 227 -14.12 7.29 -19.87
N TYR A 228 -13.15 7.32 -18.95
CA TYR A 228 -11.74 7.36 -19.30
C TYR A 228 -11.30 6.12 -20.12
N PHE A 229 -11.69 4.94 -19.68
CA PHE A 229 -11.40 3.70 -20.40
C PHE A 229 -11.95 3.72 -21.81
N ASP A 230 -13.24 4.09 -21.97
CA ASP A 230 -13.93 4.10 -23.24
C ASP A 230 -13.34 5.14 -24.22
N GLN A 231 -12.77 6.24 -23.72
CA GLN A 231 -12.17 7.29 -24.53
C GLN A 231 -10.70 7.05 -24.87
N GLU A 232 -9.90 6.63 -23.88
CA GLU A 232 -8.44 6.65 -23.97
C GLU A 232 -7.81 5.26 -24.18
N ILE A 233 -8.54 4.17 -23.96
CA ILE A 233 -8.00 2.81 -23.99
C ILE A 233 -8.75 1.94 -24.98
N ALA A 234 -10.07 1.81 -24.82
CA ALA A 234 -10.88 0.91 -25.61
C ALA A 234 -10.74 1.06 -27.14
N PRO A 235 -10.62 2.29 -27.71
CA PRO A 235 -10.46 2.46 -29.16
C PRO A 235 -9.16 1.88 -29.72
N TYR A 236 -8.18 1.57 -28.87
CA TYR A 236 -6.87 1.05 -29.27
C TYR A 236 -6.70 -0.44 -29.00
N LEU A 237 -7.70 -1.08 -28.41
CA LEU A 237 -7.65 -2.53 -28.13
C LEU A 237 -7.81 -3.31 -29.45
N ASP A 238 -6.96 -4.32 -29.62
CA ASP A 238 -6.94 -5.22 -30.75
C ASP A 238 -6.39 -6.61 -30.35
N GLN A 239 -5.93 -7.41 -31.32
CA GLN A 239 -5.32 -8.72 -31.05
C GLN A 239 -4.01 -8.64 -30.24
N ASN A 240 -3.28 -7.53 -30.32
CA ASN A 240 -2.00 -7.30 -29.63
C ASN A 240 -2.15 -6.51 -28.33
N LEU A 241 -3.17 -5.68 -28.20
CA LEU A 241 -3.44 -4.81 -27.06
C LEU A 241 -4.76 -5.25 -26.41
N ARG A 242 -4.68 -5.95 -25.27
CA ARG A 242 -5.87 -6.58 -24.66
C ARG A 242 -6.09 -6.11 -23.23
N TYR A 243 -7.33 -5.79 -22.90
CA TYR A 243 -7.78 -5.66 -21.53
C TYR A 243 -8.43 -7.00 -21.09
N GLY A 244 -7.87 -7.60 -20.05
CA GLY A 244 -8.28 -8.91 -19.52
C GLY A 244 -9.13 -8.85 -18.26
N GLY A 245 -9.60 -7.66 -17.85
CA GLY A 245 -10.38 -7.51 -16.62
C GLY A 245 -9.54 -7.57 -15.35
N VAL A 246 -10.15 -8.02 -14.26
CA VAL A 246 -9.48 -8.14 -12.95
C VAL A 246 -8.85 -9.52 -12.82
N LEU A 247 -7.59 -9.56 -12.45
CA LEU A 247 -6.92 -10.79 -12.01
C LEU A 247 -6.42 -10.62 -10.57
N SER A 248 -6.36 -11.71 -9.84
CA SER A 248 -5.82 -11.79 -8.49
C SER A 248 -5.14 -13.14 -8.25
N GLY A 249 -4.37 -13.24 -7.16
CA GLY A 249 -3.72 -14.48 -6.74
C GLY A 249 -2.90 -15.14 -7.86
N ASP A 250 -3.04 -16.47 -8.00
CA ASP A 250 -2.27 -17.29 -8.96
C ASP A 250 -2.43 -16.87 -10.41
N ALA A 251 -3.59 -16.35 -10.80
CA ALA A 251 -3.85 -15.91 -12.18
C ALA A 251 -2.98 -14.68 -12.51
N LEU A 252 -2.91 -13.69 -11.62
CA LEU A 252 -2.07 -12.52 -11.80
C LEU A 252 -0.58 -12.89 -11.74
N ALA A 253 -0.19 -13.73 -10.78
CA ALA A 253 1.18 -14.21 -10.64
C ALA A 253 1.64 -14.98 -11.90
N THR A 254 0.75 -15.76 -12.51
CA THR A 254 1.02 -16.45 -13.78
C THR A 254 1.24 -15.47 -14.92
N GLU A 255 0.42 -14.43 -15.06
CA GLU A 255 0.60 -13.40 -16.08
C GLU A 255 1.91 -12.62 -15.88
N MET A 256 2.25 -12.25 -14.65
CA MET A 256 3.52 -11.59 -14.33
C MET A 256 4.73 -12.47 -14.68
N ARG A 257 4.66 -13.76 -14.36
CA ARG A 257 5.73 -14.72 -14.71
C ARG A 257 5.93 -14.83 -16.23
N MET A 258 4.84 -14.79 -17.02
CA MET A 258 4.88 -14.94 -18.48
C MET A 258 5.27 -13.67 -19.21
N ALA A 259 4.98 -12.49 -18.70
CA ALA A 259 5.33 -11.23 -19.32
C ALA A 259 6.86 -11.03 -19.42
N SER A 260 7.30 -10.13 -20.28
CA SER A 260 8.71 -9.79 -20.49
C SER A 260 9.10 -8.45 -19.87
N VAL A 261 8.15 -7.55 -19.65
CA VAL A 261 8.34 -6.25 -19.00
C VAL A 261 7.04 -5.79 -18.35
N LEU A 262 7.14 -5.18 -17.17
CA LEU A 262 6.05 -4.37 -16.61
C LEU A 262 6.18 -2.94 -17.14
N ILE A 263 5.10 -2.38 -17.67
CA ILE A 263 5.01 -0.94 -17.94
C ILE A 263 4.30 -0.30 -16.76
N PHE A 264 4.98 0.61 -16.06
CA PHE A 264 4.48 1.24 -14.84
C PHE A 264 4.44 2.77 -15.01
N THR A 265 3.23 3.32 -15.13
CA THR A 265 2.98 4.68 -15.60
C THR A 265 2.22 5.55 -14.60
N PRO A 266 2.66 5.67 -13.32
CA PRO A 266 1.96 6.51 -12.36
C PRO A 266 1.99 7.99 -12.79
N CYS A 267 0.83 8.65 -12.67
CA CYS A 267 0.64 10.08 -12.94
C CYS A 267 0.44 10.88 -11.63
N TRP A 268 0.88 10.37 -10.52
CA TRP A 268 0.80 10.97 -9.19
C TRP A 268 2.07 10.64 -8.41
N ASP A 269 2.27 11.29 -7.27
CA ASP A 269 3.42 11.02 -6.40
C ASP A 269 3.26 9.62 -5.76
N GLU A 270 3.65 8.58 -6.51
CA GLU A 270 3.47 7.17 -6.12
C GLU A 270 4.29 6.89 -4.86
N PRO A 271 3.64 6.54 -3.73
CA PRO A 271 4.36 6.38 -2.47
C PRO A 271 5.23 5.11 -2.41
N PHE A 272 4.87 4.05 -3.16
CA PHE A 272 5.61 2.78 -3.14
C PHE A 272 5.51 2.01 -4.46
N GLY A 273 4.30 1.62 -4.87
CA GLY A 273 4.09 0.83 -6.09
C GLY A 273 4.20 -0.68 -5.87
N LEU A 274 3.32 -1.27 -5.04
CA LEU A 274 3.30 -2.72 -4.75
C LEU A 274 3.35 -3.57 -6.02
N VAL A 275 2.62 -3.19 -7.07
CA VAL A 275 2.58 -3.94 -8.34
C VAL A 275 3.95 -4.06 -9.00
N ALA A 276 4.82 -3.06 -8.85
CA ALA A 276 6.19 -3.15 -9.36
C ALA A 276 7.03 -4.16 -8.55
N VAL A 277 6.82 -4.23 -7.23
CA VAL A 277 7.49 -5.21 -6.37
C VAL A 277 7.00 -6.63 -6.66
N GLU A 278 5.70 -6.83 -6.86
CA GLU A 278 5.08 -8.10 -7.26
C GLU A 278 5.61 -8.59 -8.62
N ALA A 279 5.68 -7.69 -9.59
CA ALA A 279 6.26 -7.98 -10.90
C ALA A 279 7.75 -8.35 -10.79
N MET A 280 8.53 -7.56 -10.06
CA MET A 280 9.95 -7.85 -9.82
C MET A 280 10.16 -9.17 -9.08
N ALA A 281 9.26 -9.57 -8.17
CA ALA A 281 9.30 -10.87 -7.52
C ALA A 281 9.12 -12.02 -8.52
N SER A 282 8.32 -11.83 -9.57
CA SER A 282 8.21 -12.79 -10.68
C SER A 282 9.40 -12.72 -11.67
N GLY A 283 10.40 -11.90 -11.38
CA GLY A 283 11.55 -11.66 -12.23
C GLY A 283 11.27 -10.68 -13.38
N LEU A 284 10.18 -9.92 -13.33
CA LEU A 284 9.79 -9.03 -14.41
C LEU A 284 10.53 -7.68 -14.30
N PRO A 285 11.35 -7.27 -15.28
CA PRO A 285 11.93 -5.94 -15.32
C PRO A 285 10.85 -4.87 -15.51
N VAL A 286 11.13 -3.64 -15.09
CA VAL A 286 10.15 -2.57 -15.11
C VAL A 286 10.59 -1.41 -16.01
N ALA A 287 9.72 -1.00 -16.93
CA ALA A 287 9.81 0.26 -17.65
C ALA A 287 8.82 1.24 -17.02
N ALA A 288 9.31 2.37 -16.48
CA ALA A 288 8.48 3.19 -15.62
C ALA A 288 8.61 4.69 -15.88
N PHE A 289 7.54 5.44 -15.62
CA PHE A 289 7.68 6.87 -15.38
C PHE A 289 8.40 7.12 -14.05
N GLU A 290 9.34 8.05 -14.03
CA GLU A 290 10.07 8.45 -12.84
C GLU A 290 9.22 9.41 -12.00
N GLN A 291 8.26 8.84 -11.26
CA GLN A 291 7.30 9.61 -10.47
C GLN A 291 7.20 9.07 -9.04
N GLY A 292 7.32 9.95 -8.04
CA GLY A 292 7.27 9.54 -6.64
C GLY A 292 8.43 8.64 -6.25
N ALA A 293 8.15 7.53 -5.55
CA ALA A 293 9.15 6.56 -5.07
C ALA A 293 9.61 5.53 -6.12
N VAL A 294 9.14 5.62 -7.36
CA VAL A 294 9.36 4.60 -8.41
C VAL A 294 10.84 4.22 -8.55
N ARG A 295 11.74 5.22 -8.69
CA ARG A 295 13.18 4.95 -8.84
C ARG A 295 13.79 4.34 -7.59
N GLU A 296 13.37 4.80 -6.40
CA GLU A 296 13.83 4.24 -5.11
C GLU A 296 13.46 2.76 -4.99
N ILE A 297 12.23 2.40 -5.31
CA ILE A 297 11.71 1.03 -5.12
C ILE A 297 12.27 0.08 -6.17
N ILE A 298 12.24 0.44 -7.44
CA ILE A 298 12.70 -0.41 -8.54
C ILE A 298 14.23 -0.48 -8.58
N GLY A 299 14.92 0.68 -8.46
CA GLY A 299 16.38 0.78 -8.52
C GLY A 299 16.94 0.70 -9.95
N GLU A 300 18.17 1.15 -10.13
CA GLU A 300 18.80 1.31 -11.45
C GLU A 300 19.00 -0.01 -12.20
N ALA A 301 19.26 -1.09 -11.49
CA ALA A 301 19.56 -2.37 -12.11
C ALA A 301 18.30 -3.12 -12.60
N ALA A 302 17.15 -2.93 -11.94
CA ALA A 302 15.92 -3.69 -12.19
C ALA A 302 14.92 -2.98 -13.12
N GLY A 303 15.15 -1.69 -13.43
CA GLY A 303 14.24 -0.91 -14.28
C GLY A 303 14.92 0.05 -15.23
N ARG A 304 14.09 0.63 -16.11
CA ARG A 304 14.44 1.75 -17.00
C ARG A 304 13.37 2.81 -16.86
N TYR A 305 13.76 4.08 -16.97
CA TYR A 305 12.92 5.19 -16.58
C TYR A 305 12.71 6.18 -17.72
N ALA A 306 11.54 6.78 -17.72
CA ALA A 306 11.16 7.86 -18.63
C ALA A 306 10.59 9.04 -17.83
N PRO A 307 10.75 10.28 -18.31
CA PRO A 307 10.03 11.42 -17.75
C PRO A 307 8.52 11.20 -17.86
N PRO A 308 7.72 11.59 -16.85
CA PRO A 308 6.27 11.48 -16.89
C PRO A 308 5.68 12.09 -18.16
N GLY A 309 4.80 11.33 -18.85
CA GLY A 309 4.14 11.75 -20.09
C GLY A 309 4.98 11.65 -21.35
N CYS A 310 6.27 11.34 -21.29
CA CYS A 310 7.13 11.20 -22.47
C CYS A 310 7.03 9.78 -23.07
N ILE A 311 6.21 9.63 -24.11
CA ILE A 311 5.97 8.32 -24.77
C ILE A 311 7.23 7.80 -25.47
N ASP A 312 8.02 8.67 -26.06
CA ASP A 312 9.25 8.30 -26.78
C ASP A 312 10.26 7.67 -25.80
N ALA A 313 10.53 8.36 -24.71
CA ALA A 313 11.42 7.85 -23.67
C ALA A 313 10.86 6.58 -22.99
N LEU A 314 9.53 6.46 -22.82
CA LEU A 314 8.91 5.25 -22.28
C LEU A 314 9.06 4.07 -23.26
N SER A 315 8.95 4.31 -24.55
CA SER A 315 9.17 3.30 -25.59
C SER A 315 10.61 2.78 -25.58
N ASP A 316 11.60 3.67 -25.48
CA ASP A 316 13.01 3.30 -25.33
C ASP A 316 13.26 2.54 -24.01
N ALA A 317 12.62 2.97 -22.91
CA ALA A 317 12.70 2.30 -21.63
C ALA A 317 12.12 0.88 -21.67
N ILE A 318 11.02 0.65 -22.40
CA ILE A 318 10.45 -0.70 -22.61
C ILE A 318 11.46 -1.61 -23.31
N ALA A 319 12.02 -1.18 -24.44
CA ALA A 319 12.99 -1.96 -25.21
C ALA A 319 14.23 -2.28 -24.34
N ALA A 320 14.76 -1.31 -23.63
CA ALA A 320 15.92 -1.48 -22.77
C ALA A 320 15.62 -2.33 -21.51
N ALA A 321 14.43 -2.24 -20.93
CA ALA A 321 14.05 -3.06 -19.78
C ALA A 321 13.95 -4.54 -20.16
N MET A 322 13.45 -4.87 -21.34
CA MET A 322 13.33 -6.25 -21.84
C MET A 322 14.67 -6.98 -21.97
N THR A 323 15.80 -6.26 -21.96
CA THR A 323 17.16 -6.86 -22.00
C THR A 323 17.74 -7.15 -20.60
N ILE A 324 17.08 -6.74 -19.52
CA ILE A 324 17.55 -6.97 -18.16
C ILE A 324 17.40 -8.45 -17.79
N ASP A 325 18.46 -9.03 -17.20
CA ASP A 325 18.37 -10.38 -16.63
C ASP A 325 17.32 -10.43 -15.51
N ARG A 326 16.37 -11.31 -15.64
CA ARG A 326 15.22 -11.46 -14.75
C ARG A 326 15.59 -11.84 -13.31
N ALA A 327 16.80 -12.39 -13.07
CA ALA A 327 17.33 -12.62 -11.74
C ALA A 327 17.59 -11.31 -10.97
N VAL A 328 17.88 -10.21 -11.67
CA VAL A 328 18.19 -8.92 -11.06
C VAL A 328 16.98 -8.31 -10.31
N PRO A 329 15.80 -8.10 -10.94
CA PRO A 329 14.61 -7.62 -10.21
C PRO A 329 14.19 -8.58 -9.10
N ARG A 330 14.23 -9.90 -9.31
CA ARG A 330 13.96 -10.89 -8.26
C ARG A 330 14.89 -10.73 -7.07
N GLY A 331 16.20 -10.62 -7.32
CA GLY A 331 17.21 -10.46 -6.27
C GLY A 331 17.00 -9.19 -5.43
N ARG A 332 16.55 -8.10 -6.06
CA ARG A 332 16.20 -6.86 -5.34
C ARG A 332 15.05 -7.07 -4.36
N VAL A 333 13.98 -7.75 -4.77
CA VAL A 333 12.82 -8.03 -3.90
C VAL A 333 13.24 -8.91 -2.73
N MET A 334 13.97 -10.00 -2.99
CA MET A 334 14.46 -10.92 -1.95
C MET A 334 15.32 -10.21 -0.92
N LYS A 335 16.08 -9.20 -1.34
CA LYS A 335 16.95 -8.41 -0.45
C LYS A 335 16.19 -7.36 0.37
N ALA A 336 15.14 -6.71 -0.18
CA ALA A 336 14.61 -5.47 0.40
C ALA A 336 13.11 -5.51 0.73
N PHE A 337 12.29 -6.31 0.03
CA PHE A 337 10.84 -6.14 0.05
C PHE A 337 10.09 -7.42 0.41
N THR A 338 10.68 -8.29 1.23
CA THR A 338 9.99 -9.48 1.71
C THR A 338 9.04 -9.14 2.85
N HIS A 339 7.95 -9.89 2.93
CA HIS A 339 6.96 -9.80 4.00
C HIS A 339 7.60 -9.89 5.40
N ASP A 340 8.54 -10.84 5.59
CA ASP A 340 9.24 -10.99 6.87
C ASP A 340 10.02 -9.76 7.29
N ARG A 341 10.65 -9.05 6.35
CA ARG A 341 11.36 -7.79 6.67
C ARG A 341 10.41 -6.71 7.13
N MET A 342 9.27 -6.56 6.46
CA MET A 342 8.23 -5.62 6.85
C MET A 342 7.70 -5.91 8.26
N ILE A 343 7.33 -7.17 8.53
CA ILE A 343 6.82 -7.57 9.84
C ILE A 343 7.88 -7.35 10.93
N ASN A 344 9.13 -7.75 10.70
CA ASN A 344 10.22 -7.49 11.65
C ASN A 344 10.37 -6.00 11.99
N SER A 345 10.25 -5.12 10.99
CA SER A 345 10.32 -3.67 11.23
C SER A 345 9.17 -3.18 12.09
N TYR A 346 7.94 -3.64 11.85
CA TYR A 346 6.79 -3.28 12.67
C TYR A 346 6.89 -3.82 14.09
N GLU A 347 7.31 -5.09 14.28
CA GLU A 347 7.52 -5.65 15.62
C GLU A 347 8.55 -4.84 16.45
N GLN A 348 9.64 -4.38 15.81
CA GLN A 348 10.61 -3.50 16.46
C GLN A 348 9.97 -2.17 16.89
N LEU A 349 9.12 -1.58 16.04
CA LEU A 349 8.41 -0.34 16.36
C LEU A 349 7.38 -0.54 17.46
N TYR A 350 6.66 -1.66 17.48
CA TYR A 350 5.75 -2.01 18.58
C TYR A 350 6.52 -2.09 19.90
N GLY A 351 7.68 -2.75 19.92
CA GLY A 351 8.56 -2.78 21.10
C GLY A 351 8.96 -1.38 21.57
N ARG A 352 9.28 -0.47 20.65
CA ARG A 352 9.66 0.93 20.98
C ARG A 352 8.53 1.71 21.61
N VAL A 353 7.32 1.71 21.03
CA VAL A 353 6.18 2.47 21.58
C VAL A 353 5.68 1.89 22.90
N MET A 354 5.73 0.57 23.07
CA MET A 354 5.38 -0.10 24.35
C MET A 354 6.39 0.24 25.46
N ALA A 355 7.69 0.23 25.17
CA ALA A 355 8.71 0.62 26.12
C ALA A 355 8.55 2.08 26.57
N ALA A 356 8.28 2.99 25.61
CA ALA A 356 8.02 4.39 25.93
C ALA A 356 6.77 4.58 26.82
N ALA A 357 5.72 3.80 26.62
CA ALA A 357 4.53 3.84 27.46
C ALA A 357 4.81 3.33 28.89
N HIS A 358 5.61 2.26 29.00
CA HIS A 358 6.02 1.74 30.30
C HIS A 358 6.85 2.77 31.09
N ASP A 359 7.82 3.40 30.44
CA ASP A 359 8.66 4.44 31.06
C ASP A 359 7.84 5.66 31.50
N ALA A 360 6.84 6.06 30.72
CA ALA A 360 5.94 7.15 31.06
C ALA A 360 5.09 6.80 32.29
N SER A 361 4.56 5.58 32.36
CA SER A 361 3.79 5.09 33.51
C SER A 361 4.63 4.98 34.79
N ALA A 362 5.91 4.60 34.66
CA ALA A 362 6.83 4.51 35.79
C ALA A 362 7.23 5.88 36.39
N ARG A 363 7.07 6.97 35.64
CA ARG A 363 7.39 8.35 36.10
C ARG A 363 6.23 9.09 36.76
N VAL A 364 5.00 8.53 36.76
CA VAL A 364 3.86 9.09 37.51
C VAL A 364 4.05 8.75 38.99
N PRO A 365 4.23 9.75 39.91
CA PRO A 365 4.40 9.48 41.31
C PRO A 365 3.15 8.77 41.89
N TYR A 366 3.37 7.80 42.76
CA TYR A 366 2.32 7.02 43.47
C TYR A 366 1.27 7.90 44.18
N GLU A 367 1.58 9.17 44.43
CA GLU A 367 0.71 10.14 45.11
C GLU A 367 -0.47 10.63 44.27
N THR A 368 -0.46 10.46 42.94
CA THR A 368 -1.55 10.90 42.05
C THR A 368 -2.64 9.83 41.84
N LEU A 369 -2.45 8.62 42.36
CA LEU A 369 -3.40 7.51 42.26
C LEU A 369 -4.40 7.42 43.44
N MET A 370 -4.31 8.34 44.38
CA MET A 370 -5.14 8.35 45.59
C MET A 370 -6.03 9.62 45.67
N LEU A 371 -6.35 10.29 44.60
CA LEU A 371 -7.36 11.32 44.49
C LEU A 371 -8.41 10.91 43.44
#